data_b6ee4ca3fc76e917bc016dadd5870a26
#
_entry.id   b6ee4ca3fc76e917bc016dadd5870a26
#
_cell.length_a   1.000
_cell.length_b   1.000
_cell.length_c   1.000
_cell.angle_alpha   90.00
_cell.angle_beta   90.00
_cell.angle_gamma   90.00
#
_symmetry.space_group_name_H-M   'P 1'
#
loop_
_entity.id
_entity.type
_entity.pdbx_description
1 polymer ?
#
loop_
_entity_poly.entity_id
_entity_poly.type
_entity_poly.pdbx_seq_one_letter_code
_entity_poly.pdbx_strand_id
1 'polypeptide(L)'
;KREFLADYLKEMAADEKLSVSAAKEPKTIIIDYGGPNVAKPLHVGHLRSAIIGESIKRIGRFVGHKVIGDVHLGDWGLQMGLIITELRHRKPELVYFDDSYTGEYPEEAPFTISELEEIYPCASGKSKEDEAYRNEALEATHLLQQGKPGYMALWNHIMNVSVTDLKRNYDKLNVSFDLWKKESDAQPYIPGMVEEMKEKGFAYVDQGALVVDVKEENDTKEIPPCMLLKSDGASLYTTTDLATIVERMKLFNPDEILYVVDKRQELHFIQVFRCARKTGLVNDDTKLSFLGFGTMNGKDGKPFKTREGG
;
A
#
# COMPACT_ATOMS: atom_id res chain seq x y z
N LYS A 1 45.22 -22.25 -6.18
CA LYS A 1 44.04 -21.35 -6.21
C LYS A 1 42.93 -21.85 -7.15
N ARG A 2 43.24 -22.37 -8.36
CA ARG A 2 42.25 -22.89 -9.31
C ARG A 2 41.63 -24.21 -8.80
N GLU A 3 42.44 -25.11 -8.28
CA GLU A 3 41.96 -26.37 -7.68
C GLU A 3 40.99 -26.13 -6.49
N PHE A 4 41.35 -25.21 -5.59
CA PHE A 4 40.53 -24.80 -4.48
C PHE A 4 39.15 -24.29 -4.96
N LEU A 5 39.12 -23.42 -5.97
CA LEU A 5 37.88 -22.89 -6.54
C LEU A 5 37.03 -24.00 -7.20
N ALA A 6 37.71 -24.95 -7.89
CA ALA A 6 37.00 -26.06 -8.53
C ALA A 6 36.39 -27.00 -7.48
N ASP A 7 37.08 -27.30 -6.41
CA ASP A 7 36.57 -28.14 -5.33
C ASP A 7 35.47 -27.45 -4.54
N TYR A 8 35.61 -26.14 -4.24
CA TYR A 8 34.58 -25.35 -3.62
C TYR A 8 33.30 -25.26 -4.46
N LEU A 9 33.42 -25.08 -5.78
CA LEU A 9 32.27 -25.08 -6.68
C LEU A 9 31.57 -26.45 -6.75
N LYS A 10 32.32 -27.54 -6.70
CA LYS A 10 31.75 -28.91 -6.65
C LYS A 10 30.99 -29.12 -5.33
N GLU A 11 31.57 -28.69 -4.22
CA GLU A 11 30.94 -28.76 -2.90
C GLU A 11 29.63 -27.94 -2.88
N MET A 12 29.68 -26.69 -3.35
CA MET A 12 28.48 -25.85 -3.49
C MET A 12 27.41 -26.50 -4.36
N ALA A 13 27.79 -27.06 -5.52
CA ALA A 13 26.86 -27.66 -6.45
C ALA A 13 26.23 -28.96 -5.93
N ALA A 14 26.85 -29.62 -4.98
CA ALA A 14 26.34 -30.83 -4.33
C ALA A 14 25.39 -30.52 -3.14
N ASP A 15 25.33 -29.28 -2.68
CA ASP A 15 24.48 -28.84 -1.57
C ASP A 15 23.28 -28.04 -2.12
N GLU A 16 22.06 -28.44 -1.74
CA GLU A 16 20.82 -27.71 -2.10
C GLU A 16 20.83 -26.26 -1.62
N LYS A 17 21.56 -25.94 -0.57
CA LYS A 17 21.75 -24.60 -0.04
C LYS A 17 22.98 -23.89 -0.56
N LEU A 18 23.65 -24.46 -1.56
CA LEU A 18 24.85 -23.89 -2.19
C LEU A 18 25.93 -23.48 -1.18
N SER A 19 26.10 -24.25 -0.12
CA SER A 19 26.97 -23.97 1.04
C SER A 19 26.65 -22.67 1.80
N VAL A 20 25.45 -22.13 1.65
CA VAL A 20 24.98 -20.98 2.41
C VAL A 20 24.50 -21.44 3.79
N SER A 21 25.10 -20.89 4.84
CA SER A 21 24.69 -21.17 6.20
C SER A 21 23.27 -20.68 6.49
N ALA A 22 22.49 -21.51 7.17
CA ALA A 22 21.18 -21.09 7.66
C ALA A 22 21.32 -19.98 8.71
N ALA A 23 20.30 -19.13 8.82
CA ALA A 23 20.23 -18.13 9.88
C ALA A 23 20.27 -18.79 11.26
N LYS A 24 21.17 -18.31 12.14
CA LYS A 24 21.31 -18.85 13.51
C LYS A 24 20.03 -18.60 14.32
N GLU A 25 19.40 -17.47 14.10
CA GLU A 25 18.16 -17.03 14.74
C GLU A 25 17.13 -16.72 13.64
N PRO A 26 16.30 -17.71 13.24
CA PRO A 26 15.23 -17.48 12.28
C PRO A 26 14.27 -16.40 12.76
N LYS A 27 13.94 -15.44 11.88
CA LYS A 27 13.04 -14.32 12.18
C LYS A 27 11.75 -14.42 11.37
N THR A 28 10.69 -13.81 11.88
CA THR A 28 9.47 -13.54 11.13
C THR A 28 9.56 -12.15 10.53
N ILE A 29 9.57 -12.07 9.20
CA ILE A 29 9.75 -10.83 8.45
C ILE A 29 8.54 -10.62 7.54
N ILE A 30 7.89 -9.47 7.65
CA ILE A 30 6.88 -9.04 6.68
C ILE A 30 7.54 -8.12 5.69
N ILE A 31 7.36 -8.39 4.40
CA ILE A 31 7.82 -7.51 3.33
C ILE A 31 6.60 -6.93 2.62
N ASP A 32 6.50 -5.61 2.63
CA ASP A 32 5.51 -4.82 1.91
C ASP A 32 6.12 -4.37 0.58
N TYR A 33 5.58 -4.86 -0.53
CA TYR A 33 6.13 -4.59 -1.85
C TYR A 33 5.10 -4.74 -2.97
N GLY A 34 5.27 -4.00 -4.05
CA GLY A 34 4.50 -4.13 -5.29
C GLY A 34 3.07 -3.61 -5.22
N GLY A 35 2.65 -2.99 -4.11
CA GLY A 35 1.26 -2.57 -3.85
C GLY A 35 0.80 -1.41 -4.74
N PRO A 36 0.02 -1.66 -5.80
CA PRO A 36 -0.59 -0.61 -6.59
C PRO A 36 -1.91 -0.15 -5.97
N ASN A 37 -2.33 1.05 -6.32
CA ASN A 37 -3.73 1.41 -6.20
C ASN A 37 -4.56 0.58 -7.19
N VAL A 38 -5.66 0.01 -6.72
CA VAL A 38 -6.58 -0.74 -7.58
C VAL A 38 -7.17 0.15 -8.67
N ALA A 39 -7.59 -0.46 -9.77
CA ALA A 39 -8.14 0.21 -10.95
C ALA A 39 -7.18 1.22 -11.63
N LYS A 40 -5.89 1.16 -11.29
CA LYS A 40 -4.84 1.89 -12.02
C LYS A 40 -3.97 0.88 -12.77
N PRO A 41 -3.56 1.21 -14.00
CA PRO A 41 -2.62 0.36 -14.70
C PRO A 41 -1.30 0.26 -13.93
N LEU A 42 -0.70 -0.93 -13.94
CA LEU A 42 0.63 -1.14 -13.40
C LEU A 42 1.64 -0.33 -14.22
N HIS A 43 2.56 0.29 -13.54
CA HIS A 43 3.68 0.98 -14.17
C HIS A 43 5.02 0.43 -13.65
N VAL A 44 6.10 0.80 -14.31
CA VAL A 44 7.46 0.32 -14.02
C VAL A 44 7.87 0.45 -12.55
N GLY A 45 7.37 1.46 -11.83
CA GLY A 45 7.63 1.63 -10.40
C GLY A 45 7.06 0.47 -9.56
N HIS A 46 5.84 0.03 -9.86
CA HIS A 46 5.22 -1.12 -9.20
C HIS A 46 5.96 -2.42 -9.51
N LEU A 47 6.33 -2.62 -10.79
CA LEU A 47 7.08 -3.81 -11.23
C LEU A 47 8.45 -3.89 -10.56
N ARG A 48 9.15 -2.77 -10.39
CA ARG A 48 10.45 -2.74 -9.68
C ARG A 48 10.30 -3.13 -8.23
N SER A 49 9.34 -2.54 -7.52
CA SER A 49 9.02 -2.92 -6.14
C SER A 49 8.72 -4.40 -6.03
N ALA A 50 7.88 -4.93 -6.92
CA ALA A 50 7.50 -6.34 -6.96
C ALA A 50 8.70 -7.27 -7.14
N ILE A 51 9.57 -7.01 -8.12
CA ILE A 51 10.74 -7.86 -8.41
C ILE A 51 11.78 -7.80 -7.28
N ILE A 52 12.05 -6.60 -6.76
CA ILE A 52 13.01 -6.44 -5.66
C ILE A 52 12.50 -7.13 -4.39
N GLY A 53 11.24 -6.89 -4.03
CA GLY A 53 10.62 -7.49 -2.85
C GLY A 53 10.53 -9.02 -2.94
N GLU A 54 10.15 -9.54 -4.11
CA GLU A 54 10.12 -10.99 -4.36
C GLU A 54 11.51 -11.62 -4.21
N SER A 55 12.56 -10.95 -4.72
CA SER A 55 13.93 -11.43 -4.60
C SER A 55 14.36 -11.50 -3.12
N ILE A 56 14.06 -10.46 -2.34
CA ILE A 56 14.37 -10.41 -0.91
C ILE A 56 13.61 -11.50 -0.15
N LYS A 57 12.32 -11.69 -0.47
CA LYS A 57 11.51 -12.75 0.12
C LYS A 57 12.12 -14.13 -0.11
N ARG A 58 12.52 -14.43 -1.35
CA ARG A 58 13.14 -15.71 -1.71
C ARG A 58 14.49 -15.91 -1.03
N ILE A 59 15.34 -14.89 -0.99
CA ILE A 59 16.62 -14.94 -0.27
C ILE A 59 16.40 -15.17 1.23
N GLY A 60 15.50 -14.43 1.85
CA GLY A 60 15.17 -14.59 3.26
C GLY A 60 14.68 -15.99 3.60
N ARG A 61 13.81 -16.57 2.78
CA ARG A 61 13.34 -17.96 2.93
C ARG A 61 14.45 -18.98 2.68
N PHE A 62 15.32 -18.72 1.71
CA PHE A 62 16.44 -19.61 1.39
C PHE A 62 17.40 -19.76 2.58
N VAL A 63 17.66 -18.67 3.30
CA VAL A 63 18.51 -18.70 4.52
C VAL A 63 17.76 -19.09 5.79
N GLY A 64 16.47 -19.39 5.71
CA GLY A 64 15.71 -20.00 6.80
C GLY A 64 14.85 -19.06 7.64
N HIS A 65 14.63 -17.80 7.21
CA HIS A 65 13.64 -16.93 7.84
C HIS A 65 12.21 -17.28 7.41
N LYS A 66 11.23 -17.01 8.29
CA LYS A 66 9.81 -16.97 7.92
C LYS A 66 9.51 -15.62 7.30
N VAL A 67 9.38 -15.56 5.98
CA VAL A 67 9.12 -14.32 5.25
C VAL A 67 7.72 -14.34 4.69
N ILE A 68 6.95 -13.29 4.98
CA ILE A 68 5.57 -13.09 4.54
C ILE A 68 5.56 -11.90 3.59
N GLY A 69 5.17 -12.11 2.33
CA GLY A 69 5.02 -11.05 1.34
C GLY A 69 3.60 -10.51 1.32
N ASP A 70 3.44 -9.21 1.50
CA ASP A 70 2.16 -8.51 1.43
C ASP A 70 2.17 -7.49 0.29
N VAL A 71 1.18 -7.57 -0.60
CA VAL A 71 1.04 -6.62 -1.70
C VAL A 71 0.48 -5.27 -1.26
N HIS A 72 -0.29 -5.23 -0.22
CA HIS A 72 -0.95 -4.07 0.39
C HIS A 72 -1.55 -3.07 -0.60
N LEU A 73 -2.75 -3.36 -1.09
CA LEU A 73 -3.40 -2.60 -2.16
C LEU A 73 -4.02 -1.29 -1.65
N GLY A 74 -3.90 -0.23 -2.46
CA GLY A 74 -4.63 1.01 -2.25
C GLY A 74 -6.05 0.91 -2.83
N ASP A 75 -7.07 0.85 -1.98
CA ASP A 75 -8.45 0.56 -2.36
C ASP A 75 -9.50 1.47 -1.70
N TRP A 76 -9.08 2.43 -0.88
CA TRP A 76 -10.00 3.14 0.02
C TRP A 76 -9.99 4.67 -0.12
N GLY A 77 -9.21 5.21 -1.05
CA GLY A 77 -9.05 6.65 -1.24
C GLY A 77 -9.93 7.25 -2.33
N LEU A 78 -9.66 8.52 -2.65
CA LEU A 78 -10.37 9.32 -3.66
C LEU A 78 -10.45 8.63 -5.03
N GLN A 79 -9.50 7.76 -5.38
CA GLN A 79 -9.56 7.02 -6.64
C GLN A 79 -10.84 6.19 -6.78
N MET A 80 -11.37 5.65 -5.67
CA MET A 80 -12.64 4.91 -5.70
C MET A 80 -13.83 5.84 -5.99
N GLY A 81 -13.87 6.99 -5.32
CA GLY A 81 -14.90 7.99 -5.58
C GLY A 81 -14.87 8.53 -7.01
N LEU A 82 -13.68 8.72 -7.56
CA LEU A 82 -13.50 9.14 -8.96
C LEU A 82 -14.08 8.10 -9.94
N ILE A 83 -13.81 6.83 -9.72
CA ILE A 83 -14.34 5.74 -10.56
C ILE A 83 -15.87 5.65 -10.44
N ILE A 84 -16.38 5.68 -9.23
CA ILE A 84 -17.84 5.63 -8.98
C ILE A 84 -18.53 6.81 -9.63
N THR A 85 -17.98 8.02 -9.50
CA THR A 85 -18.54 9.24 -10.11
C THR A 85 -18.55 9.15 -11.64
N GLU A 86 -17.42 8.78 -12.25
CA GLU A 86 -17.36 8.65 -13.71
C GLU A 86 -18.29 7.56 -14.22
N LEU A 87 -18.40 6.45 -13.52
CA LEU A 87 -19.33 5.37 -13.88
C LEU A 87 -20.79 5.84 -13.80
N ARG A 88 -21.14 6.63 -12.77
CA ARG A 88 -22.46 7.22 -12.64
C ARG A 88 -22.79 8.19 -13.80
N HIS A 89 -21.82 8.97 -14.24
CA HIS A 89 -21.99 9.86 -15.38
C HIS A 89 -22.15 9.11 -16.71
N ARG A 90 -21.46 7.97 -16.88
CA ARG A 90 -21.52 7.15 -18.11
C ARG A 90 -22.74 6.23 -18.16
N LYS A 91 -23.11 5.67 -17.02
CA LYS A 91 -24.17 4.61 -16.89
C LYS A 91 -25.09 4.90 -15.69
N PRO A 92 -25.82 6.04 -15.71
CA PRO A 92 -26.63 6.46 -14.55
C PRO A 92 -27.82 5.51 -14.24
N GLU A 93 -28.19 4.65 -15.18
CA GLU A 93 -29.26 3.67 -15.08
C GLU A 93 -28.90 2.43 -14.26
N LEU A 94 -27.65 2.26 -13.88
CA LEU A 94 -27.22 1.08 -13.13
C LEU A 94 -27.85 1.08 -11.73
N VAL A 95 -28.28 -0.10 -11.29
CA VAL A 95 -28.95 -0.33 -9.98
C VAL A 95 -28.11 0.12 -8.77
N TYR A 96 -26.80 0.24 -8.94
CA TYR A 96 -25.88 0.71 -7.89
C TYR A 96 -26.11 2.18 -7.50
N PHE A 97 -26.76 2.95 -8.36
CA PHE A 97 -27.05 4.38 -8.17
C PHE A 97 -28.51 4.65 -7.79
N ASP A 98 -29.33 3.62 -7.72
CA ASP A 98 -30.72 3.69 -7.28
C ASP A 98 -30.79 3.50 -5.75
N ASP A 99 -31.04 4.59 -5.04
CA ASP A 99 -31.14 4.58 -3.57
C ASP A 99 -32.38 3.82 -3.05
N SER A 100 -33.36 3.52 -3.92
CA SER A 100 -34.54 2.73 -3.57
C SER A 100 -34.34 1.23 -3.77
N TYR A 101 -33.25 0.83 -4.41
CA TYR A 101 -32.98 -0.57 -4.70
C TYR A 101 -32.63 -1.36 -3.44
N THR A 102 -33.35 -2.43 -3.18
CA THR A 102 -33.19 -3.31 -2.01
C THR A 102 -32.91 -4.77 -2.39
N GLY A 103 -32.76 -5.05 -3.69
CA GLY A 103 -32.44 -6.39 -4.19
C GLY A 103 -30.98 -6.77 -4.04
N GLU A 104 -30.67 -7.99 -4.47
CA GLU A 104 -29.29 -8.44 -4.61
C GLU A 104 -28.63 -7.78 -5.81
N TYR A 105 -27.42 -7.23 -5.62
CA TYR A 105 -26.67 -6.64 -6.72
C TYR A 105 -26.17 -7.72 -7.69
N PRO A 106 -26.09 -7.42 -9.01
CA PRO A 106 -25.60 -8.37 -9.99
C PRO A 106 -24.23 -8.94 -9.63
N GLU A 107 -24.03 -10.23 -9.85
CA GLU A 107 -22.73 -10.90 -9.65
C GLU A 107 -21.71 -10.46 -10.72
N GLU A 108 -22.17 -10.13 -11.91
CA GLU A 108 -21.36 -9.69 -13.04
C GLU A 108 -20.99 -8.21 -12.89
N ALA A 109 -19.70 -7.89 -13.04
CA ALA A 109 -19.24 -6.51 -12.98
C ALA A 109 -19.82 -5.70 -14.14
N PRO A 110 -20.29 -4.44 -13.90
CA PRO A 110 -20.83 -3.58 -14.95
C PRO A 110 -19.77 -2.98 -15.87
N PHE A 111 -18.52 -3.42 -15.75
CA PHE A 111 -17.34 -2.95 -16.50
C PHE A 111 -16.29 -4.05 -16.62
N THR A 112 -15.44 -3.90 -17.62
CA THR A 112 -14.23 -4.70 -17.82
C THR A 112 -13.01 -4.00 -17.21
N ILE A 113 -11.86 -4.70 -17.12
CA ILE A 113 -10.59 -4.08 -16.70
C ILE A 113 -10.17 -2.95 -17.65
N SER A 114 -10.36 -3.12 -18.96
CA SER A 114 -10.03 -2.09 -19.95
C SER A 114 -10.87 -0.84 -19.79
N GLU A 115 -12.16 -0.98 -19.43
CA GLU A 115 -13.01 0.17 -19.09
C GLU A 115 -12.54 0.88 -17.82
N LEU A 116 -12.12 0.14 -16.78
CA LEU A 116 -11.56 0.75 -15.56
C LEU A 116 -10.26 1.52 -15.82
N GLU A 117 -9.39 0.99 -16.66
CA GLU A 117 -8.14 1.64 -17.08
C GLU A 117 -8.39 2.95 -17.83
N GLU A 118 -9.53 3.09 -18.51
CA GLU A 118 -9.97 4.33 -19.17
C GLU A 118 -10.70 5.27 -18.20
N ILE A 119 -11.60 4.73 -17.36
CA ILE A 119 -12.44 5.49 -16.44
C ILE A 119 -11.60 6.32 -15.46
N TYR A 120 -10.61 5.70 -14.81
CA TYR A 120 -9.83 6.39 -13.79
C TYR A 120 -9.02 7.58 -14.32
N PRO A 121 -8.23 7.50 -15.41
CA PRO A 121 -7.53 8.65 -15.96
C PRO A 121 -8.48 9.77 -16.41
N CYS A 122 -9.61 9.41 -17.03
CA CYS A 122 -10.64 10.35 -17.42
C CYS A 122 -11.19 11.13 -16.21
N ALA A 123 -11.64 10.40 -15.17
CA ALA A 123 -12.15 11.01 -13.94
C ALA A 123 -11.10 11.87 -13.23
N SER A 124 -9.86 11.40 -13.17
CA SER A 124 -8.74 12.15 -12.59
C SER A 124 -8.43 13.42 -13.36
N GLY A 125 -8.56 13.42 -14.69
CA GLY A 125 -8.44 14.60 -15.53
C GLY A 125 -9.53 15.62 -15.22
N LYS A 126 -10.80 15.20 -15.33
CA LYS A 126 -11.97 16.05 -15.03
C LYS A 126 -11.90 16.68 -13.64
N SER A 127 -11.52 15.92 -12.63
CA SER A 127 -11.46 16.41 -11.23
C SER A 127 -10.41 17.51 -11.00
N LYS A 128 -9.49 17.74 -11.93
CA LYS A 128 -8.50 18.83 -11.84
C LYS A 128 -8.99 20.10 -12.51
N GLU A 129 -9.89 19.96 -13.48
CA GLU A 129 -10.40 21.05 -14.30
C GLU A 129 -11.76 21.55 -13.79
N ASP A 130 -12.52 20.67 -13.12
CA ASP A 130 -13.88 20.91 -12.62
C ASP A 130 -13.97 20.62 -11.13
N GLU A 131 -14.13 21.68 -10.33
CA GLU A 131 -14.27 21.61 -8.88
C GLU A 131 -15.58 20.92 -8.46
N ALA A 132 -16.67 21.12 -9.20
CA ALA A 132 -17.94 20.46 -8.92
C ALA A 132 -17.81 18.94 -9.10
N TYR A 133 -17.18 18.50 -10.18
CA TYR A 133 -16.88 17.08 -10.40
C TYR A 133 -15.98 16.50 -9.31
N ARG A 134 -14.97 17.24 -8.87
CA ARG A 134 -14.11 16.84 -7.75
C ARG A 134 -14.91 16.65 -6.45
N ASN A 135 -15.83 17.56 -6.16
CA ASN A 135 -16.68 17.52 -4.98
C ASN A 135 -17.64 16.31 -5.02
N GLU A 136 -18.18 15.97 -6.18
CA GLU A 136 -18.94 14.73 -6.38
C GLU A 136 -18.11 13.50 -6.06
N ALA A 137 -16.85 13.45 -6.52
CA ALA A 137 -15.95 12.32 -6.26
C ALA A 137 -15.55 12.21 -4.78
N LEU A 138 -15.38 13.32 -4.08
CA LEU A 138 -15.15 13.36 -2.63
C LEU A 138 -16.37 12.85 -1.88
N GLU A 139 -17.57 13.27 -2.26
CA GLU A 139 -18.82 12.80 -1.67
C GLU A 139 -19.03 11.30 -1.95
N ALA A 140 -18.76 10.83 -3.16
CA ALA A 140 -18.82 9.41 -3.50
C ALA A 140 -17.84 8.58 -2.66
N THR A 141 -16.63 9.09 -2.41
CA THR A 141 -15.65 8.45 -1.53
C THR A 141 -16.19 8.36 -0.11
N HIS A 142 -16.74 9.44 0.41
CA HIS A 142 -17.31 9.49 1.75
C HIS A 142 -18.47 8.49 1.92
N LEU A 143 -19.41 8.47 0.97
CA LEU A 143 -20.55 7.54 0.97
C LEU A 143 -20.10 6.08 0.88
N LEU A 144 -19.06 5.78 0.08
CA LEU A 144 -18.45 4.46 0.05
C LEU A 144 -17.92 4.08 1.43
N GLN A 145 -17.15 4.97 2.05
CA GLN A 145 -16.54 4.73 3.37
C GLN A 145 -17.58 4.61 4.48
N GLN A 146 -18.75 5.20 4.33
CA GLN A 146 -19.89 5.01 5.21
C GLN A 146 -20.68 3.71 4.94
N GLY A 147 -20.29 2.95 3.92
CA GLY A 147 -20.93 1.67 3.61
C GLY A 147 -22.20 1.78 2.77
N LYS A 148 -22.35 2.82 1.93
CA LYS A 148 -23.50 2.93 1.01
C LYS A 148 -23.59 1.65 0.15
N PRO A 149 -24.72 0.89 0.19
CA PRO A 149 -24.79 -0.46 -0.37
C PRO A 149 -24.40 -0.56 -1.85
N GLY A 150 -24.92 0.32 -2.70
CA GLY A 150 -24.60 0.32 -4.13
C GLY A 150 -23.12 0.62 -4.40
N TYR A 151 -22.52 1.53 -3.63
CA TYR A 151 -21.11 1.88 -3.77
C TYR A 151 -20.19 0.79 -3.23
N MET A 152 -20.57 0.10 -2.15
CA MET A 152 -19.88 -1.08 -1.66
C MET A 152 -19.92 -2.24 -2.66
N ALA A 153 -21.05 -2.45 -3.33
CA ALA A 153 -21.17 -3.45 -4.39
C ALA A 153 -20.27 -3.12 -5.59
N LEU A 154 -20.22 -1.86 -6.03
CA LEU A 154 -19.29 -1.41 -7.06
C LEU A 154 -17.83 -1.58 -6.63
N TRP A 155 -17.49 -1.22 -5.38
CA TRP A 155 -16.16 -1.41 -4.83
C TRP A 155 -15.73 -2.89 -4.88
N ASN A 156 -16.62 -3.82 -4.52
CA ASN A 156 -16.37 -5.25 -4.62
C ASN A 156 -16.06 -5.68 -6.07
N HIS A 157 -16.80 -5.16 -7.06
CA HIS A 157 -16.53 -5.42 -8.47
C HIS A 157 -15.17 -4.86 -8.92
N ILE A 158 -14.86 -3.61 -8.52
CA ILE A 158 -13.57 -2.97 -8.81
C ILE A 158 -12.43 -3.82 -8.24
N MET A 159 -12.57 -4.28 -7.00
CA MET A 159 -11.57 -5.14 -6.35
C MET A 159 -11.40 -6.47 -7.09
N ASN A 160 -12.49 -7.17 -7.38
CA ASN A 160 -12.42 -8.47 -8.04
C ASN A 160 -11.77 -8.39 -9.43
N VAL A 161 -12.18 -7.43 -10.24
CA VAL A 161 -11.62 -7.21 -11.58
C VAL A 161 -10.14 -6.83 -11.50
N SER A 162 -9.79 -5.89 -10.61
CA SER A 162 -8.42 -5.40 -10.45
C SER A 162 -7.49 -6.48 -9.91
N VAL A 163 -7.88 -7.19 -8.85
CA VAL A 163 -7.06 -8.24 -8.24
C VAL A 163 -6.82 -9.40 -9.21
N THR A 164 -7.83 -9.78 -9.99
CA THR A 164 -7.68 -10.81 -11.01
C THR A 164 -6.64 -10.43 -12.06
N ASP A 165 -6.68 -9.19 -12.54
CA ASP A 165 -5.68 -8.70 -13.50
C ASP A 165 -4.28 -8.58 -12.88
N LEU A 166 -4.18 -8.05 -11.66
CA LEU A 166 -2.91 -7.95 -10.93
C LEU A 166 -2.26 -9.32 -10.74
N LYS A 167 -3.01 -10.32 -10.30
CA LYS A 167 -2.50 -11.69 -10.15
C LYS A 167 -1.94 -12.22 -11.46
N ARG A 168 -2.67 -12.06 -12.55
CA ARG A 168 -2.21 -12.48 -13.88
C ARG A 168 -0.90 -11.82 -14.29
N ASN A 169 -0.74 -10.54 -14.00
CA ASN A 169 0.47 -9.78 -14.31
C ASN A 169 1.66 -10.18 -13.42
N TYR A 170 1.45 -10.38 -12.12
CA TYR A 170 2.48 -10.84 -11.20
C TYR A 170 2.90 -12.29 -11.49
N ASP A 171 1.97 -13.16 -11.86
CA ASP A 171 2.28 -14.53 -12.26
C ASP A 171 3.25 -14.57 -13.47
N LYS A 172 3.06 -13.69 -14.48
CA LYS A 172 3.99 -13.55 -15.61
C LYS A 172 5.40 -13.12 -15.19
N LEU A 173 5.52 -12.40 -14.07
CA LEU A 173 6.80 -11.99 -13.50
C LEU A 173 7.37 -13.01 -12.52
N ASN A 174 6.67 -14.12 -12.29
CA ASN A 174 6.99 -15.08 -11.24
C ASN A 174 7.10 -14.42 -9.85
N VAL A 175 6.20 -13.46 -9.56
CA VAL A 175 6.04 -12.77 -8.28
C VAL A 175 4.77 -13.29 -7.61
N SER A 176 4.86 -13.64 -6.35
CA SER A 176 3.73 -14.13 -5.57
C SER A 176 3.66 -13.48 -4.19
N PHE A 177 2.45 -13.30 -3.68
CA PHE A 177 2.22 -12.74 -2.36
C PHE A 177 1.49 -13.74 -1.47
N ASP A 178 1.86 -13.77 -0.20
CA ASP A 178 1.16 -14.57 0.81
C ASP A 178 -0.10 -13.86 1.29
N LEU A 179 -0.06 -12.52 1.33
CA LEU A 179 -1.16 -11.66 1.75
C LEU A 179 -1.54 -10.70 0.62
N TRP A 180 -2.84 -10.58 0.43
CA TRP A 180 -3.48 -9.59 -0.44
C TRP A 180 -4.28 -8.60 0.41
N LYS A 181 -3.55 -7.96 1.35
CA LYS A 181 -4.10 -6.95 2.24
C LYS A 181 -4.27 -5.61 1.53
N LYS A 182 -5.01 -4.71 2.12
CA LYS A 182 -5.40 -3.44 1.53
C LYS A 182 -5.66 -2.37 2.60
N GLU A 183 -5.69 -1.13 2.19
CA GLU A 183 -5.93 0.02 3.08
C GLU A 183 -7.26 -0.10 3.85
N SER A 184 -8.31 -0.65 3.21
CA SER A 184 -9.61 -0.86 3.86
C SER A 184 -9.55 -1.86 5.02
N ASP A 185 -8.65 -2.85 4.99
CA ASP A 185 -8.50 -3.83 6.08
C ASP A 185 -7.95 -3.17 7.37
N ALA A 186 -7.21 -2.08 7.24
CA ALA A 186 -6.65 -1.35 8.37
C ALA A 186 -7.66 -0.39 9.04
N GLN A 187 -8.75 -0.04 8.37
CA GLN A 187 -9.72 0.94 8.87
C GLN A 187 -10.26 0.64 10.28
N PRO A 188 -10.59 -0.62 10.65
CA PRO A 188 -11.09 -0.95 11.99
C PRO A 188 -10.10 -0.63 13.12
N TYR A 189 -8.80 -0.54 12.84
CA TYR A 189 -7.77 -0.28 13.84
C TYR A 189 -7.56 1.23 14.10
N ILE A 190 -8.00 2.11 13.19
CA ILE A 190 -7.75 3.55 13.27
C ILE A 190 -8.37 4.19 14.52
N PRO A 191 -9.67 4.01 14.84
CA PRO A 191 -10.26 4.70 15.96
C PRO A 191 -9.58 4.40 17.30
N GLY A 192 -9.32 3.11 17.58
CA GLY A 192 -8.65 2.70 18.82
C GLY A 192 -7.21 3.19 18.91
N MET A 193 -6.47 3.13 17.80
CA MET A 193 -5.10 3.64 17.71
C MET A 193 -5.04 5.15 17.98
N VAL A 194 -5.90 5.93 17.35
CA VAL A 194 -5.95 7.39 17.51
C VAL A 194 -6.32 7.77 18.94
N GLU A 195 -7.33 7.11 19.51
CA GLU A 195 -7.77 7.39 20.87
C GLU A 195 -6.67 7.07 21.90
N GLU A 196 -5.99 5.95 21.75
CA GLU A 196 -4.87 5.58 22.61
C GLU A 196 -3.73 6.60 22.55
N MET A 197 -3.40 7.12 21.36
CA MET A 197 -2.38 8.15 21.18
C MET A 197 -2.76 9.48 21.84
N LYS A 198 -4.05 9.83 21.84
CA LYS A 198 -4.57 11.01 22.56
C LYS A 198 -4.51 10.82 24.07
N GLU A 199 -5.03 9.70 24.59
CA GLU A 199 -5.06 9.40 26.03
C GLU A 199 -3.66 9.36 26.65
N LYS A 200 -2.69 8.83 25.91
CA LYS A 200 -1.28 8.79 26.34
C LYS A 200 -0.53 10.12 26.16
N GLY A 201 -1.19 11.14 25.61
CA GLY A 201 -0.62 12.48 25.41
C GLY A 201 0.40 12.57 24.27
N PHE A 202 0.46 11.60 23.36
CA PHE A 202 1.33 11.67 22.19
C PHE A 202 0.75 12.53 21.07
N ALA A 203 -0.59 12.46 20.88
CA ALA A 203 -1.28 13.19 19.84
C ALA A 203 -1.84 14.52 20.38
N TYR A 204 -1.64 15.60 19.62
CA TYR A 204 -2.14 16.94 19.94
C TYR A 204 -2.64 17.64 18.68
N VAL A 205 -3.44 18.69 18.86
CA VAL A 205 -3.97 19.48 17.75
C VAL A 205 -2.98 20.57 17.39
N ASP A 206 -2.58 20.61 16.12
CA ASP A 206 -1.77 21.66 15.51
C ASP A 206 -2.46 22.14 14.22
N GLN A 207 -2.75 23.44 14.14
CA GLN A 207 -3.48 24.09 13.03
C GLN A 207 -4.77 23.35 12.62
N GLY A 208 -5.47 22.79 13.61
CA GLY A 208 -6.70 22.02 13.41
C GLY A 208 -6.52 20.54 13.08
N ALA A 209 -5.34 20.11 12.69
CA ALA A 209 -5.02 18.71 12.42
C ALA A 209 -4.54 18.00 13.70
N LEU A 210 -4.80 16.69 13.80
CA LEU A 210 -4.26 15.87 14.87
C LEU A 210 -2.91 15.32 14.46
N VAL A 211 -1.87 15.58 15.24
CA VAL A 211 -0.47 15.24 14.89
C VAL A 211 0.27 14.61 16.07
N VAL A 212 1.35 13.90 15.75
CA VAL A 212 2.34 13.40 16.71
C VAL A 212 3.70 14.00 16.35
N ASP A 213 4.36 14.66 17.30
CA ASP A 213 5.72 15.13 17.12
C ASP A 213 6.71 13.96 17.03
N VAL A 214 7.48 13.93 15.95
CA VAL A 214 8.45 12.88 15.64
C VAL A 214 9.88 13.40 15.46
N LYS A 215 10.12 14.64 15.86
CA LYS A 215 11.44 15.26 15.83
C LYS A 215 12.38 14.57 16.81
N GLU A 216 13.63 14.38 16.40
CA GLU A 216 14.73 13.86 17.22
C GLU A 216 15.83 14.90 17.35
N GLU A 217 16.58 14.85 18.47
CA GLU A 217 17.63 15.84 18.79
C GLU A 217 18.75 15.89 17.73
N ASN A 218 19.03 14.78 17.08
CA ASN A 218 20.10 14.65 16.09
C ASN A 218 19.66 14.95 14.65
N ASP A 219 18.44 15.43 14.44
CA ASP A 219 17.96 15.75 13.11
C ASP A 219 18.74 16.89 12.48
N THR A 220 19.34 16.61 11.32
CA THR A 220 20.06 17.61 10.51
C THR A 220 19.14 18.43 9.61
N LYS A 221 17.89 17.98 9.46
CA LYS A 221 16.82 18.64 8.69
C LYS A 221 15.58 18.67 9.55
N GLU A 222 14.73 19.64 9.31
CA GLU A 222 13.42 19.70 9.94
C GLU A 222 12.56 18.52 9.49
N ILE A 223 12.08 17.74 10.46
CA ILE A 223 11.13 16.64 10.25
C ILE A 223 9.77 17.13 10.75
N PRO A 224 8.79 17.33 9.84
CA PRO A 224 7.45 17.75 10.24
C PRO A 224 6.77 16.70 11.13
N PRO A 225 5.84 17.10 12.00
CA PRO A 225 5.03 16.16 12.78
C PRO A 225 4.33 15.13 11.89
N CYS A 226 4.14 13.94 12.43
CA CYS A 226 3.37 12.87 11.79
C CYS A 226 1.88 13.20 11.90
N MET A 227 1.22 13.47 10.78
CA MET A 227 -0.20 13.81 10.76
C MET A 227 -1.06 12.56 10.89
N LEU A 228 -1.88 12.48 11.91
CA LEU A 228 -2.80 11.37 12.16
C LEU A 228 -4.18 11.58 11.52
N LEU A 229 -4.73 12.78 11.65
CA LEU A 229 -6.02 13.16 11.08
C LEU A 229 -5.96 14.58 10.55
N LYS A 230 -6.65 14.84 9.46
CA LYS A 230 -6.86 16.20 8.93
C LYS A 230 -7.76 17.01 9.88
N SER A 231 -7.87 18.31 9.62
CA SER A 231 -8.74 19.22 10.39
C SER A 231 -10.22 18.85 10.31
N ASP A 232 -10.66 18.18 9.24
CA ASP A 232 -12.01 17.65 9.08
C ASP A 232 -12.21 16.25 9.70
N GLY A 233 -11.17 15.70 10.36
CA GLY A 233 -11.19 14.37 10.96
C GLY A 233 -10.90 13.22 9.98
N ALA A 234 -10.64 13.50 8.71
CA ALA A 234 -10.36 12.47 7.71
C ALA A 234 -8.97 11.86 7.91
N SER A 235 -8.87 10.57 7.62
CA SER A 235 -7.62 9.82 7.60
C SER A 235 -6.73 10.19 6.40
N LEU A 236 -5.45 9.95 6.57
CA LEU A 236 -4.40 10.13 5.57
C LEU A 236 -3.67 8.80 5.31
N TYR A 237 -2.78 8.77 4.34
CA TYR A 237 -1.87 7.62 4.14
C TYR A 237 -1.08 7.29 5.41
N THR A 238 -0.62 8.32 6.13
CA THR A 238 0.08 8.14 7.42
C THR A 238 -0.76 7.40 8.44
N THR A 239 -2.05 7.77 8.55
CA THR A 239 -3.01 7.10 9.45
C THR A 239 -3.17 5.62 9.09
N THR A 240 -3.37 5.34 7.81
CA THR A 240 -3.57 3.99 7.30
C THR A 240 -2.31 3.14 7.45
N ASP A 241 -1.14 3.69 7.18
CA ASP A 241 0.13 2.97 7.34
C ASP A 241 0.41 2.62 8.81
N LEU A 242 0.13 3.53 9.74
CA LEU A 242 0.22 3.25 11.18
C LEU A 242 -0.77 2.16 11.61
N ALA A 243 -2.02 2.24 11.16
CA ALA A 243 -3.04 1.22 11.44
C ALA A 243 -2.67 -0.15 10.83
N THR A 244 -2.03 -0.16 9.67
CA THR A 244 -1.49 -1.38 9.06
C THR A 244 -0.37 -2.00 9.90
N ILE A 245 0.49 -1.18 10.52
CA ILE A 245 1.49 -1.66 11.48
C ILE A 245 0.79 -2.30 12.68
N VAL A 246 -0.26 -1.68 13.22
CA VAL A 246 -1.06 -2.27 14.32
C VAL A 246 -1.62 -3.64 13.91
N GLU A 247 -2.22 -3.75 12.74
CA GLU A 247 -2.74 -5.02 12.22
C GLU A 247 -1.65 -6.08 12.11
N ARG A 248 -0.51 -5.74 11.52
CA ARG A 248 0.63 -6.66 11.33
C ARG A 248 1.20 -7.15 12.65
N MET A 249 1.37 -6.27 13.62
CA MET A 249 1.82 -6.64 14.96
C MET A 249 0.82 -7.57 15.65
N LYS A 250 -0.47 -7.28 15.54
CA LYS A 250 -1.53 -8.09 16.15
C LYS A 250 -1.66 -9.48 15.53
N LEU A 251 -1.57 -9.58 14.20
CA LEU A 251 -1.78 -10.85 13.49
C LEU A 251 -0.53 -11.74 13.45
N PHE A 252 0.66 -11.15 13.36
CA PHE A 252 1.89 -11.89 13.07
C PHE A 252 3.00 -11.67 14.10
N ASN A 253 2.96 -10.60 14.89
CA ASN A 253 4.03 -10.18 15.80
C ASN A 253 5.42 -10.34 15.17
N PRO A 254 5.71 -9.68 14.02
CA PRO A 254 6.94 -9.87 13.27
C PRO A 254 8.14 -9.28 14.00
N ASP A 255 9.33 -9.88 13.76
CA ASP A 255 10.60 -9.32 14.18
C ASP A 255 11.02 -8.12 13.32
N GLU A 256 10.58 -8.11 12.06
CA GLU A 256 10.88 -7.01 11.12
C GLU A 256 9.72 -6.80 10.15
N ILE A 257 9.44 -5.52 9.85
CA ILE A 257 8.58 -5.10 8.74
C ILE A 257 9.46 -4.29 7.78
N LEU A 258 9.61 -4.79 6.56
CA LEU A 258 10.42 -4.18 5.50
C LEU A 258 9.53 -3.62 4.39
N TYR A 259 9.69 -2.34 4.08
CA TYR A 259 8.97 -1.66 3.01
C TYR A 259 9.89 -1.45 1.81
N VAL A 260 9.49 -1.99 0.65
CA VAL A 260 10.23 -1.88 -0.62
C VAL A 260 9.50 -0.92 -1.54
N VAL A 261 9.89 0.34 -1.52
CA VAL A 261 9.15 1.44 -2.13
C VAL A 261 10.08 2.44 -2.84
N ASP A 262 9.50 3.36 -3.59
CA ASP A 262 10.27 4.45 -4.23
C ASP A 262 10.93 5.34 -3.16
N LYS A 263 12.22 5.68 -3.37
CA LYS A 263 13.01 6.50 -2.43
C LYS A 263 12.39 7.86 -2.12
N ARG A 264 11.54 8.38 -3.00
CA ARG A 264 10.82 9.64 -2.76
C ARG A 264 9.88 9.59 -1.56
N GLN A 265 9.51 8.40 -1.08
CA GLN A 265 8.68 8.21 0.10
C GLN A 265 9.47 8.15 1.43
N GLU A 266 10.79 8.38 1.41
CA GLU A 266 11.65 8.25 2.57
C GLU A 266 11.18 9.09 3.78
N LEU A 267 10.84 10.37 3.55
CA LEU A 267 10.35 11.25 4.63
C LEU A 267 9.06 10.72 5.27
N HIS A 268 8.11 10.25 4.45
CA HIS A 268 6.88 9.65 4.93
C HIS A 268 7.16 8.45 5.86
N PHE A 269 8.04 7.54 5.45
CA PHE A 269 8.39 6.38 6.29
C PHE A 269 9.20 6.74 7.52
N ILE A 270 10.05 7.78 7.48
CA ILE A 270 10.68 8.32 8.69
C ILE A 270 9.62 8.74 9.70
N GLN A 271 8.62 9.51 9.28
CA GLN A 271 7.54 9.96 10.15
C GLN A 271 6.72 8.78 10.70
N VAL A 272 6.31 7.83 9.85
CA VAL A 272 5.55 6.64 10.24
C VAL A 272 6.34 5.78 11.25
N PHE A 273 7.61 5.48 10.97
CA PHE A 273 8.42 4.63 11.83
C PHE A 273 8.69 5.27 13.19
N ARG A 274 9.03 6.55 13.22
CA ARG A 274 9.25 7.28 14.46
C ARG A 274 7.97 7.39 15.28
N CYS A 275 6.84 7.68 14.63
CA CYS A 275 5.54 7.70 15.29
C CYS A 275 5.19 6.32 15.87
N ALA A 276 5.30 5.24 15.10
CA ALA A 276 5.03 3.89 15.57
C ALA A 276 5.91 3.48 16.77
N ARG A 277 7.19 3.84 16.73
CA ARG A 277 8.14 3.57 17.82
C ARG A 277 7.79 4.36 19.07
N LYS A 278 7.63 5.67 18.93
CA LYS A 278 7.35 6.60 20.03
C LYS A 278 6.05 6.26 20.74
N THR A 279 5.02 5.86 20.00
CA THR A 279 3.69 5.59 20.54
C THR A 279 3.48 4.13 20.96
N GLY A 280 4.50 3.29 20.82
CA GLY A 280 4.47 1.88 21.26
C GLY A 280 3.62 0.96 20.39
N LEU A 281 3.43 1.28 19.11
CA LEU A 281 2.72 0.41 18.16
C LEU A 281 3.52 -0.84 17.80
N VAL A 282 4.83 -0.81 18.01
CA VAL A 282 5.75 -1.92 17.79
C VAL A 282 6.53 -2.22 19.06
N ASN A 283 6.99 -3.45 19.23
CA ASN A 283 7.87 -3.83 20.33
C ASN A 283 9.25 -3.16 20.18
N ASP A 284 10.00 -3.02 21.25
CA ASP A 284 11.32 -2.35 21.24
C ASP A 284 12.33 -3.04 20.31
N ASP A 285 12.23 -4.37 20.17
CA ASP A 285 13.07 -5.21 19.33
C ASP A 285 12.53 -5.38 17.91
N THR A 286 11.31 -4.94 17.60
CA THR A 286 10.75 -4.99 16.25
C THR A 286 11.46 -3.98 15.35
N LYS A 287 12.02 -4.47 14.25
CA LYS A 287 12.69 -3.61 13.27
C LYS A 287 11.72 -3.10 12.22
N LEU A 288 11.74 -1.79 11.97
CA LEU A 288 11.04 -1.15 10.86
C LEU A 288 12.09 -0.69 9.84
N SER A 289 12.03 -1.22 8.63
CA SER A 289 13.06 -1.03 7.61
C SER A 289 12.49 -0.45 6.34
N PHE A 290 13.17 0.57 5.81
CA PHE A 290 12.85 1.20 4.53
C PHE A 290 13.92 0.84 3.50
N LEU A 291 13.52 0.20 2.42
CA LEU A 291 14.35 -0.06 1.26
C LEU A 291 13.86 0.76 0.08
N GLY A 292 14.42 1.96 -0.06
CA GLY A 292 14.10 2.87 -1.15
C GLY A 292 14.87 2.53 -2.43
N PHE A 293 14.16 2.26 -3.52
CA PHE A 293 14.78 2.15 -4.85
C PHE A 293 14.67 3.46 -5.62
N GLY A 294 15.63 3.70 -6.53
CA GLY A 294 15.68 4.92 -7.34
C GLY A 294 14.59 4.95 -8.41
N THR A 295 14.21 6.16 -8.84
CA THR A 295 13.28 6.36 -9.96
C THR A 295 13.91 5.95 -11.29
N MET A 296 13.11 5.49 -12.23
CA MET A 296 13.51 5.39 -13.63
C MET A 296 13.35 6.74 -14.30
N ASN A 297 14.42 7.20 -14.91
CA ASN A 297 14.44 8.48 -15.60
C ASN A 297 14.48 8.27 -17.12
N GLY A 298 13.84 9.19 -17.85
CA GLY A 298 13.98 9.31 -19.28
C GLY A 298 15.38 9.81 -19.70
N LYS A 299 15.61 9.91 -20.99
CA LYS A 299 16.87 10.43 -21.54
C LYS A 299 17.17 11.88 -21.12
N ASP A 300 16.15 12.62 -20.74
CA ASP A 300 16.21 14.00 -20.20
C ASP A 300 16.56 14.06 -18.70
N GLY A 301 16.83 12.92 -18.06
CA GLY A 301 17.14 12.80 -16.64
C GLY A 301 15.93 12.97 -15.71
N LYS A 302 14.71 13.16 -16.24
CA LYS A 302 13.50 13.32 -15.44
C LYS A 302 12.80 11.99 -15.22
N PRO A 303 12.12 11.79 -14.06
CA PRO A 303 11.34 10.59 -13.81
C PRO A 303 10.26 10.39 -14.88
N PHE A 304 10.08 9.16 -15.34
CA PHE A 304 8.94 8.83 -16.19
C PHE A 304 7.64 9.20 -15.48
N LYS A 305 6.77 9.90 -16.19
CA LYS A 305 5.43 10.22 -15.70
C LYS A 305 4.44 9.21 -16.27
N THR A 306 3.81 8.45 -15.42
CA THR A 306 2.78 7.47 -15.78
C THR A 306 1.58 8.03 -16.55
N ARG A 307 1.42 9.37 -16.53
CA ARG A 307 0.33 10.08 -17.20
C ARG A 307 0.60 10.37 -18.69
N GLU A 308 1.79 10.11 -19.17
CA GLU A 308 2.24 10.40 -20.54
C GLU A 308 2.46 9.12 -21.37
N GLY A 309 1.92 7.97 -20.92
CA GLY A 309 1.96 6.71 -21.69
C GLY A 309 3.33 6.06 -21.80
N GLY A 310 4.17 6.23 -20.78
CA GLY A 310 5.50 5.59 -20.71
C GLY A 310 5.49 4.26 -19.98
#